data_edaa1a317ee4a49bd236bd4ee617b9cd
#
_entry.id   edaa1a317ee4a49bd236bd4ee617b9cd
#
_cell.length_a   1.000
_cell.length_b   1.000
_cell.length_c   1.000
_cell.angle_alpha   90.00
_cell.angle_beta   90.00
_cell.angle_gamma   90.00
#
_symmetry.space_group_name_H-M   'P 1'
#
loop_
_entity.id
_entity.type
_entity.pdbx_description
1 polymer ?
#
loop_
_entity_poly.entity_id
_entity_poly.type
_entity_poly.pdbx_seq_one_letter_code
_entity_poly.pdbx_strand_id
1 'polypeptide(L)'
;MIEHTPMTASMPAMSSVGLRARRKQENRELIAATAARLFAERGYENVAVIDVARAAEVSEQTVYNHFPTKEHLVLDRDEELRDRLVDRIRTRPAGSSPASAIRPDALAWVDAMAAMSRQEIRGGLGYLAVNSPAVRRLSLGMTDRHAEALAAALTDTFPEPAVAKLHAIALAWVFQTITDETGRRAHRGHAPARIARELRPVIMRLLDELEAWPAVSRSQMGS
;
A
#
# COMPACT_ATOMS: atom_id res chain seq x y z
N MET A 1 12.02 36.14 53.17
CA MET A 1 10.66 35.69 52.83
C MET A 1 10.61 35.55 51.35
N ILE A 2 10.85 34.38 50.82
CA ILE A 2 10.90 34.08 49.38
C ILE A 2 9.68 33.23 49.05
N GLU A 3 8.70 33.81 48.36
CA GLU A 3 7.50 33.11 47.94
C GLU A 3 7.81 32.15 46.77
N HIS A 4 7.55 30.85 47.03
CA HIS A 4 7.59 29.81 46.00
C HIS A 4 6.21 29.72 45.34
N THR A 5 6.12 30.20 44.07
CA THR A 5 4.96 29.96 43.22
C THR A 5 5.12 28.61 42.56
N PRO A 6 4.20 27.66 42.71
CA PRO A 6 4.24 26.38 41.96
C PRO A 6 3.76 26.62 40.54
N MET A 7 4.66 26.41 39.59
CA MET A 7 4.36 26.40 38.15
C MET A 7 3.61 25.09 37.81
N THR A 8 2.30 25.13 37.82
CA THR A 8 1.46 24.04 37.31
C THR A 8 1.56 24.03 35.79
N ALA A 9 2.34 23.09 35.27
CA ALA A 9 2.35 22.77 33.85
C ALA A 9 0.99 22.19 33.44
N SER A 10 0.15 23.02 32.83
CA SER A 10 -1.11 22.60 32.22
C SER A 10 -0.78 21.75 30.98
N MET A 11 -1.01 20.44 31.05
CA MET A 11 -1.01 19.57 29.89
C MET A 11 -2.09 20.04 28.92
N PRO A 12 -1.81 20.21 27.60
CA PRO A 12 -2.82 20.62 26.64
C PRO A 12 -3.91 19.54 26.57
N ALA A 13 -5.13 19.90 26.89
CA ALA A 13 -6.31 19.04 26.72
C ALA A 13 -6.43 18.70 25.23
N MET A 14 -6.26 17.43 24.86
CA MET A 14 -6.51 16.95 23.51
C MET A 14 -7.96 17.29 23.14
N SER A 15 -8.16 18.02 22.04
CA SER A 15 -9.50 18.42 21.60
C SER A 15 -10.38 17.19 21.35
N SER A 16 -11.68 17.29 21.63
CA SER A 16 -12.65 16.20 21.40
C SER A 16 -12.67 15.71 19.95
N VAL A 17 -12.24 16.53 19.00
CA VAL A 17 -12.08 16.22 17.56
C VAL A 17 -10.92 15.23 17.38
N GLY A 18 -9.78 15.46 18.05
CA GLY A 18 -8.62 14.54 17.99
C GLY A 18 -8.91 13.16 18.57
N LEU A 19 -9.67 13.10 19.68
CA LEU A 19 -10.08 11.83 20.28
C LEU A 19 -11.03 11.02 19.39
N ARG A 20 -11.97 11.67 18.68
CA ARG A 20 -12.88 11.00 17.75
C ARG A 20 -12.12 10.46 16.52
N ALA A 21 -11.22 11.26 15.97
CA ALA A 21 -10.39 10.83 14.83
C ALA A 21 -9.51 9.63 15.21
N ARG A 22 -8.89 9.67 16.39
CA ARG A 22 -8.08 8.56 16.90
C ARG A 22 -8.89 7.28 17.08
N ARG A 23 -10.07 7.34 17.73
CA ARG A 23 -10.96 6.18 17.89
C ARG A 23 -11.43 5.62 16.55
N LYS A 24 -11.72 6.50 15.57
CA LYS A 24 -12.08 6.08 14.24
C LYS A 24 -10.94 5.28 13.59
N GLN A 25 -9.70 5.74 13.73
CA GLN A 25 -8.53 5.06 13.19
C GLN A 25 -8.26 3.72 13.91
N GLU A 26 -8.34 3.70 15.24
CA GLU A 26 -8.17 2.48 16.06
C GLU A 26 -9.21 1.40 15.66
N ASN A 27 -10.47 1.79 15.46
CA ASN A 27 -11.51 0.87 15.00
C ASN A 27 -11.24 0.36 13.58
N ARG A 28 -10.78 1.23 12.66
CA ARG A 28 -10.42 0.81 11.30
C ARG A 28 -9.32 -0.25 11.33
N GLU A 29 -8.26 -0.01 12.10
CA GLU A 29 -7.13 -0.93 12.22
C GLU A 29 -7.54 -2.27 12.85
N LEU A 30 -8.39 -2.25 13.88
CA LEU A 30 -8.93 -3.45 14.50
C LEU A 30 -9.75 -4.29 13.51
N ILE A 31 -10.64 -3.66 12.75
CA ILE A 31 -11.48 -4.34 11.76
C ILE A 31 -10.60 -4.94 10.65
N ALA A 32 -9.63 -4.17 10.11
CA ALA A 32 -8.71 -4.64 9.08
C ALA A 32 -7.86 -5.82 9.55
N ALA A 33 -7.27 -5.74 10.74
CA ALA A 33 -6.49 -6.83 11.33
C ALA A 33 -7.33 -8.10 11.57
N THR A 34 -8.58 -7.92 12.05
CA THR A 34 -9.52 -9.03 12.27
C THR A 34 -9.90 -9.69 10.95
N ALA A 35 -10.18 -8.91 9.90
CA ALA A 35 -10.47 -9.42 8.58
C ALA A 35 -9.29 -10.22 7.99
N ALA A 36 -8.07 -9.65 8.05
CA ALA A 36 -6.85 -10.31 7.58
C ALA A 36 -6.62 -11.65 8.29
N ARG A 37 -6.84 -11.71 9.62
CA ARG A 37 -6.75 -12.95 10.38
C ARG A 37 -7.77 -13.98 9.92
N LEU A 38 -9.04 -13.60 9.79
CA LEU A 38 -10.10 -14.52 9.32
C LEU A 38 -9.84 -15.00 7.88
N PHE A 39 -9.39 -14.13 6.99
CA PHE A 39 -9.01 -14.51 5.64
C PHE A 39 -7.83 -15.48 5.62
N ALA A 40 -6.84 -15.29 6.50
CA ALA A 40 -5.71 -16.21 6.63
C ALA A 40 -6.13 -17.61 7.12
N GLU A 41 -7.13 -17.69 8.01
CA GLU A 41 -7.61 -18.91 8.63
C GLU A 41 -8.59 -19.68 7.73
N ARG A 42 -9.51 -18.99 7.08
CA ARG A 42 -10.67 -19.59 6.39
C ARG A 42 -10.66 -19.39 4.87
N GLY A 43 -9.76 -18.55 4.35
CA GLY A 43 -9.77 -18.09 2.97
C GLY A 43 -10.79 -16.96 2.74
N TYR A 44 -10.53 -16.13 1.72
CA TYR A 44 -11.35 -14.95 1.42
C TYR A 44 -12.82 -15.31 1.17
N GLU A 45 -13.08 -16.34 0.36
CA GLU A 45 -14.44 -16.69 -0.08
C GLU A 45 -15.36 -17.09 1.10
N ASN A 46 -14.79 -17.72 2.14
CA ASN A 46 -15.53 -18.33 3.26
C ASN A 46 -15.74 -17.36 4.44
N VAL A 47 -15.40 -16.09 4.31
CA VAL A 47 -15.59 -15.07 5.35
C VAL A 47 -16.59 -14.05 4.86
N ALA A 48 -17.68 -13.85 5.60
CA ALA A 48 -18.65 -12.78 5.38
C ALA A 48 -18.30 -11.53 6.21
N VAL A 49 -18.83 -10.35 5.84
CA VAL A 49 -18.63 -9.10 6.61
C VAL A 49 -19.17 -9.23 8.03
N ILE A 50 -20.28 -9.96 8.23
CA ILE A 50 -20.85 -10.23 9.55
C ILE A 50 -19.89 -11.05 10.44
N ASP A 51 -19.08 -11.95 9.88
CA ASP A 51 -18.08 -12.69 10.64
C ASP A 51 -16.98 -11.77 11.16
N VAL A 52 -16.55 -10.81 10.32
CA VAL A 52 -15.59 -9.78 10.70
C VAL A 52 -16.16 -8.89 11.81
N ALA A 53 -17.40 -8.42 11.65
CA ALA A 53 -18.08 -7.58 12.63
C ALA A 53 -18.15 -8.28 13.99
N ARG A 54 -18.59 -9.54 14.00
CA ARG A 54 -18.69 -10.35 15.22
C ARG A 54 -17.34 -10.57 15.88
N ALA A 55 -16.30 -10.88 15.09
CA ALA A 55 -14.97 -11.15 15.62
C ALA A 55 -14.22 -9.88 16.06
N ALA A 56 -14.58 -8.72 15.53
CA ALA A 56 -14.05 -7.42 15.95
C ALA A 56 -14.92 -6.76 17.06
N GLU A 57 -15.98 -7.43 17.51
CA GLU A 57 -16.93 -6.92 18.53
C GLU A 57 -17.57 -5.56 18.16
N VAL A 58 -17.87 -5.37 16.88
CA VAL A 58 -18.53 -4.17 16.34
C VAL A 58 -19.81 -4.54 15.58
N SER A 59 -20.66 -3.54 15.27
CA SER A 59 -21.81 -3.78 14.40
C SER A 59 -21.37 -3.88 12.94
N GLU A 60 -22.16 -4.60 12.10
CA GLU A 60 -21.93 -4.62 10.64
C GLU A 60 -21.94 -3.22 10.05
N GLN A 61 -22.84 -2.34 10.55
CA GLN A 61 -22.88 -0.94 10.13
C GLN A 61 -21.56 -0.23 10.43
N THR A 62 -20.90 -0.55 11.55
CA THR A 62 -19.57 0.00 11.88
C THR A 62 -18.54 -0.48 10.87
N VAL A 63 -18.57 -1.76 10.47
CA VAL A 63 -17.67 -2.27 9.43
C VAL A 63 -17.90 -1.52 8.11
N TYR A 64 -19.15 -1.42 7.63
CA TYR A 64 -19.47 -0.72 6.38
C TYR A 64 -19.16 0.78 6.40
N ASN A 65 -19.20 1.43 7.57
CA ASN A 65 -18.79 2.83 7.71
C ASN A 65 -17.26 3.03 7.50
N HIS A 66 -16.46 1.99 7.70
CA HIS A 66 -15.01 2.02 7.47
C HIS A 66 -14.61 1.37 6.14
N PHE A 67 -15.32 0.33 5.73
CA PHE A 67 -15.05 -0.51 4.57
C PHE A 67 -16.35 -0.74 3.80
N PRO A 68 -16.66 0.10 2.79
CA PRO A 68 -17.93 0.04 2.07
C PRO A 68 -18.26 -1.32 1.47
N THR A 69 -17.26 -2.12 1.14
CA THR A 69 -17.43 -3.49 0.63
C THR A 69 -16.42 -4.45 1.26
N LYS A 70 -16.63 -5.75 1.08
CA LYS A 70 -15.69 -6.79 1.53
C LYS A 70 -14.31 -6.66 0.88
N GLU A 71 -14.26 -6.18 -0.35
CA GLU A 71 -13.04 -5.93 -1.10
C GLU A 71 -12.14 -4.90 -0.41
N HIS A 72 -12.72 -3.85 0.14
CA HIS A 72 -11.97 -2.81 0.86
C HIS A 72 -11.28 -3.33 2.11
N LEU A 73 -11.75 -4.45 2.71
CA LEU A 73 -11.05 -5.12 3.81
C LEU A 73 -9.71 -5.76 3.39
N VAL A 74 -9.57 -6.09 2.10
CA VAL A 74 -8.32 -6.64 1.52
C VAL A 74 -7.43 -5.52 1.00
N LEU A 75 -8.04 -4.43 0.49
CA LEU A 75 -7.39 -3.27 -0.13
C LEU A 75 -7.28 -2.07 0.82
N ASP A 76 -7.18 -2.31 2.11
CA ASP A 76 -7.30 -1.30 3.18
C ASP A 76 -6.44 -0.04 2.98
N ARG A 77 -5.23 -0.18 2.41
CA ARG A 77 -4.29 0.95 2.21
C ARG A 77 -4.02 1.27 0.74
N ASP A 78 -4.89 0.81 -0.14
CA ASP A 78 -4.74 1.01 -1.59
C ASP A 78 -4.67 2.50 -1.96
N GLU A 79 -5.64 3.28 -1.51
CA GLU A 79 -5.74 4.71 -1.81
C GLU A 79 -4.57 5.51 -1.21
N GLU A 80 -4.19 5.20 0.03
CA GLU A 80 -3.07 5.86 0.70
C GLU A 80 -1.74 5.61 -0.04
N LEU A 81 -1.52 4.40 -0.53
CA LEU A 81 -0.34 4.07 -1.33
C LEU A 81 -0.37 4.83 -2.66
N ARG A 82 -1.48 4.75 -3.38
CA ARG A 82 -1.66 5.46 -4.67
C ARG A 82 -1.36 6.94 -4.53
N ASP A 83 -1.98 7.61 -3.57
CA ASP A 83 -1.85 9.05 -3.38
C ASP A 83 -0.41 9.43 -3.00
N ARG A 84 0.23 8.63 -2.15
CA ARG A 84 1.64 8.81 -1.80
C ARG A 84 2.57 8.64 -3.00
N LEU A 85 2.34 7.64 -3.86
CA LEU A 85 3.15 7.45 -5.07
C LEU A 85 2.97 8.61 -6.05
N VAL A 86 1.75 9.10 -6.24
CA VAL A 86 1.45 10.29 -7.05
C VAL A 86 2.19 11.51 -6.51
N ASP A 87 2.15 11.73 -5.20
CA ASP A 87 2.87 12.84 -4.55
C ASP A 87 4.39 12.72 -4.76
N ARG A 88 4.98 11.55 -4.56
CA ARG A 88 6.39 11.27 -4.84
C ARG A 88 6.80 11.64 -6.27
N ILE A 89 5.96 11.27 -7.23
CA ILE A 89 6.20 11.61 -8.65
C ILE A 89 6.17 13.12 -8.87
N ARG A 90 5.17 13.82 -8.32
CA ARG A 90 4.99 15.26 -8.51
C ARG A 90 6.05 16.10 -7.80
N THR A 91 6.45 15.69 -6.62
CA THR A 91 7.38 16.45 -5.77
C THR A 91 8.85 16.07 -5.95
N ARG A 92 9.17 15.15 -6.85
CA ARG A 92 10.54 14.70 -7.08
C ARG A 92 11.44 15.85 -7.56
N PRO A 93 12.73 15.83 -7.23
CA PRO A 93 13.69 16.82 -7.74
C PRO A 93 13.73 16.84 -9.27
N ALA A 94 13.93 18.02 -9.85
CA ALA A 94 14.09 18.15 -11.30
C ALA A 94 15.26 17.28 -11.80
N GLY A 95 15.05 16.55 -12.88
CA GLY A 95 16.05 15.65 -13.47
C GLY A 95 16.14 14.27 -12.82
N SER A 96 15.46 14.02 -11.69
CA SER A 96 15.39 12.67 -11.13
C SER A 96 14.35 11.82 -11.87
N SER A 97 14.63 10.50 -11.97
CA SER A 97 13.72 9.58 -12.64
C SER A 97 12.46 9.32 -11.81
N PRO A 98 11.31 9.01 -12.42
CA PRO A 98 10.13 8.57 -11.69
C PRO A 98 10.37 7.32 -10.84
N ALA A 99 11.21 6.40 -11.30
CA ALA A 99 11.53 5.17 -10.57
C ALA A 99 12.33 5.46 -9.29
N SER A 100 13.27 6.42 -9.34
CA SER A 100 14.00 6.85 -8.13
C SER A 100 13.06 7.45 -7.07
N ALA A 101 12.00 8.14 -7.50
CA ALA A 101 11.03 8.74 -6.57
C ALA A 101 10.24 7.71 -5.78
N ILE A 102 9.85 6.58 -6.38
CA ILE A 102 9.08 5.51 -5.72
C ILE A 102 9.94 4.45 -5.05
N ARG A 103 11.26 4.45 -5.30
CA ARG A 103 12.21 3.47 -4.76
C ARG A 103 12.13 3.32 -3.24
N PRO A 104 12.10 4.42 -2.44
CA PRO A 104 12.00 4.31 -0.99
C PRO A 104 10.75 3.55 -0.53
N ASP A 105 9.60 3.81 -1.16
CA ASP A 105 8.33 3.17 -0.79
C ASP A 105 8.33 1.68 -1.17
N ALA A 106 8.83 1.32 -2.34
CA ALA A 106 8.94 -0.07 -2.77
C ALA A 106 9.88 -0.88 -1.86
N LEU A 107 11.04 -0.35 -1.50
CA LEU A 107 11.99 -1.02 -0.61
C LEU A 107 11.49 -1.08 0.83
N ALA A 108 10.87 0.00 1.34
CA ALA A 108 10.27 -0.01 2.68
C ALA A 108 9.17 -1.07 2.80
N TRP A 109 8.36 -1.28 1.75
CA TRP A 109 7.37 -2.36 1.74
C TRP A 109 8.01 -3.74 1.85
N VAL A 110 9.05 -4.00 1.05
CA VAL A 110 9.79 -5.28 1.12
C VAL A 110 10.42 -5.47 2.49
N ASP A 111 11.06 -4.43 3.02
CA ASP A 111 11.76 -4.50 4.32
C ASP A 111 10.76 -4.71 5.49
N ALA A 112 9.57 -4.09 5.43
CA ALA A 112 8.51 -4.27 6.44
C ALA A 112 8.03 -5.73 6.54
N MET A 113 8.02 -6.47 5.42
CA MET A 113 7.63 -7.88 5.42
C MET A 113 8.52 -8.75 6.31
N ALA A 114 9.79 -8.38 6.52
CA ALA A 114 10.71 -9.17 7.34
C ALA A 114 10.24 -9.31 8.80
N ALA A 115 9.51 -8.31 9.31
CA ALA A 115 8.97 -8.27 10.67
C ALA A 115 7.57 -8.90 10.79
N MET A 116 6.90 -9.20 9.67
CA MET A 116 5.55 -9.79 9.70
C MET A 116 5.57 -11.24 10.16
N SER A 117 4.49 -11.67 10.81
CA SER A 117 4.21 -13.07 11.07
C SER A 117 3.76 -13.80 9.79
N ARG A 118 3.83 -15.14 9.81
CA ARG A 118 3.28 -15.96 8.72
C ARG A 118 1.77 -15.75 8.54
N GLN A 119 1.05 -15.50 9.62
CA GLN A 119 -0.39 -15.27 9.60
C GLN A 119 -0.73 -13.94 8.91
N GLU A 120 0.00 -12.87 9.22
CA GLU A 120 -0.17 -11.57 8.56
C GLU A 120 0.10 -11.66 7.06
N ILE A 121 1.17 -12.34 6.63
CA ILE A 121 1.43 -12.59 5.20
C ILE A 121 0.29 -13.38 4.54
N ARG A 122 -0.26 -14.41 5.21
CA ARG A 122 -1.37 -15.23 4.69
C ARG A 122 -2.69 -14.47 4.61
N GLY A 123 -2.91 -13.49 5.47
CA GLY A 123 -4.07 -12.59 5.41
C GLY A 123 -3.89 -11.44 4.42
N GLY A 124 -2.69 -11.24 3.89
CA GLY A 124 -2.38 -10.15 2.95
C GLY A 124 -2.79 -10.44 1.51
N LEU A 125 -2.97 -9.35 0.74
CA LEU A 125 -3.44 -9.35 -0.64
C LEU A 125 -2.71 -10.39 -1.53
N GLY A 126 -1.39 -10.45 -1.47
CA GLY A 126 -0.60 -11.33 -2.32
C GLY A 126 -0.90 -12.83 -2.10
N TYR A 127 -0.97 -13.27 -0.84
CA TYR A 127 -1.30 -14.67 -0.53
C TYR A 127 -2.75 -15.00 -0.90
N LEU A 128 -3.68 -14.10 -0.61
CA LEU A 128 -5.09 -14.28 -0.93
C LEU A 128 -5.32 -14.32 -2.44
N ALA A 129 -4.60 -13.50 -3.23
CA ALA A 129 -4.68 -13.48 -4.69
C ALA A 129 -4.20 -14.78 -5.36
N VAL A 130 -3.27 -15.51 -4.72
CA VAL A 130 -2.85 -16.85 -5.21
C VAL A 130 -3.97 -17.88 -5.03
N ASN A 131 -4.82 -17.73 -4.00
CA ASN A 131 -5.80 -18.71 -3.59
C ASN A 131 -7.24 -18.34 -3.99
N SER A 132 -7.51 -17.09 -4.41
CA SER A 132 -8.83 -16.59 -4.81
C SER A 132 -8.76 -15.85 -6.13
N PRO A 133 -9.45 -16.32 -7.18
CA PRO A 133 -9.57 -15.59 -8.44
C PRO A 133 -10.25 -14.24 -8.29
N ALA A 134 -11.16 -14.06 -7.31
CA ALA A 134 -11.79 -12.79 -7.02
C ALA A 134 -10.75 -11.78 -6.49
N VAL A 135 -9.96 -12.17 -5.49
CA VAL A 135 -8.88 -11.32 -4.96
C VAL A 135 -7.81 -11.04 -6.01
N ARG A 136 -7.51 -12.00 -6.89
CA ARG A 136 -6.59 -11.77 -8.02
C ARG A 136 -7.10 -10.66 -8.95
N ARG A 137 -8.38 -10.66 -9.30
CA ARG A 137 -8.98 -9.58 -10.12
C ARG A 137 -8.94 -8.24 -9.40
N LEU A 138 -9.20 -8.20 -8.10
CA LEU A 138 -9.08 -7.00 -7.28
C LEU A 138 -7.66 -6.43 -7.30
N SER A 139 -6.65 -7.29 -7.11
CA SER A 139 -5.24 -6.90 -7.15
C SER A 139 -4.84 -6.28 -8.50
N LEU A 140 -5.27 -6.88 -9.61
CA LEU A 140 -5.00 -6.34 -10.95
C LEU A 140 -5.73 -5.01 -11.18
N GLY A 141 -7.01 -4.91 -10.80
CA GLY A 141 -7.76 -3.65 -10.90
C GLY A 141 -7.18 -2.53 -10.02
N MET A 142 -6.58 -2.86 -8.86
CA MET A 142 -5.81 -1.92 -8.06
C MET A 142 -4.60 -1.40 -8.84
N THR A 143 -3.83 -2.31 -9.45
CA THR A 143 -2.65 -1.94 -10.24
C THR A 143 -2.99 -1.05 -11.42
N ASP A 144 -4.12 -1.31 -12.11
CA ASP A 144 -4.61 -0.45 -13.19
C ASP A 144 -4.95 0.96 -12.70
N ARG A 145 -5.66 1.09 -11.57
CA ARG A 145 -5.95 2.41 -10.97
C ARG A 145 -4.68 3.16 -10.57
N HIS A 146 -3.67 2.45 -10.04
CA HIS A 146 -2.37 3.06 -9.74
C HIS A 146 -1.70 3.55 -11.03
N ALA A 147 -1.69 2.74 -12.10
CA ALA A 147 -1.10 3.12 -13.38
C ALA A 147 -1.79 4.35 -13.98
N GLU A 148 -3.13 4.43 -13.93
CA GLU A 148 -3.87 5.61 -14.39
C GLU A 148 -3.50 6.88 -13.61
N ALA A 149 -3.47 6.80 -12.29
CA ALA A 149 -3.12 7.94 -11.43
C ALA A 149 -1.66 8.40 -11.64
N LEU A 150 -0.72 7.45 -11.77
CA LEU A 150 0.67 7.75 -12.08
C LEU A 150 0.85 8.32 -13.48
N ALA A 151 0.10 7.84 -14.49
CA ALA A 151 0.14 8.40 -15.85
C ALA A 151 -0.26 9.88 -15.84
N ALA A 152 -1.32 10.23 -15.12
CA ALA A 152 -1.74 11.62 -14.94
C ALA A 152 -0.67 12.49 -14.24
N ALA A 153 0.12 11.90 -13.33
CA ALA A 153 1.21 12.62 -12.65
C ALA A 153 2.49 12.74 -13.50
N LEU A 154 2.60 11.97 -14.58
CA LEU A 154 3.78 11.93 -15.46
C LEU A 154 3.65 12.78 -16.72
N THR A 155 2.52 13.44 -16.95
CA THR A 155 2.27 14.24 -18.17
C THR A 155 3.27 15.36 -18.40
N ASP A 156 3.77 15.98 -17.33
CA ASP A 156 4.81 17.01 -17.41
C ASP A 156 6.20 16.45 -17.75
N THR A 157 6.42 15.16 -17.46
CA THR A 157 7.70 14.46 -17.72
C THR A 157 7.72 13.89 -19.13
N PHE A 158 6.61 13.31 -19.54
CA PHE A 158 6.43 12.65 -20.84
C PHE A 158 5.25 13.30 -21.57
N PRO A 159 5.52 14.22 -22.49
CA PRO A 159 4.46 14.94 -23.24
C PRO A 159 3.59 14.02 -24.09
N GLU A 160 4.13 12.88 -24.54
CA GLU A 160 3.37 11.88 -25.28
C GLU A 160 2.58 11.00 -24.31
N PRO A 161 1.22 11.01 -24.32
CA PRO A 161 0.40 10.29 -23.37
C PRO A 161 0.65 8.77 -23.35
N ALA A 162 0.95 8.17 -24.50
CA ALA A 162 1.25 6.74 -24.59
C ALA A 162 2.55 6.39 -23.84
N VAL A 163 3.56 7.26 -23.92
CA VAL A 163 4.84 7.08 -23.20
C VAL A 163 4.63 7.26 -21.70
N ALA A 164 3.89 8.30 -21.27
CA ALA A 164 3.53 8.51 -19.87
C ALA A 164 2.80 7.28 -19.30
N LYS A 165 1.84 6.74 -20.05
CA LYS A 165 1.08 5.53 -19.66
C LYS A 165 1.98 4.31 -19.55
N LEU A 166 2.89 4.08 -20.50
CA LEU A 166 3.82 2.95 -20.44
C LEU A 166 4.70 2.99 -19.20
N HIS A 167 5.29 4.16 -18.89
CA HIS A 167 6.08 4.34 -17.67
C HIS A 167 5.24 4.13 -16.41
N ALA A 168 4.03 4.66 -16.36
CA ALA A 168 3.11 4.50 -15.24
C ALA A 168 2.75 3.03 -14.97
N ILE A 169 2.46 2.26 -16.03
CA ILE A 169 2.20 0.82 -15.94
C ILE A 169 3.43 0.12 -15.35
N ALA A 170 4.63 0.40 -15.86
CA ALA A 170 5.85 -0.23 -15.36
C ALA A 170 6.11 0.07 -13.88
N LEU A 171 5.90 1.33 -13.45
CA LEU A 171 6.03 1.73 -12.04
C LEU A 171 5.00 1.05 -11.13
N ALA A 172 3.73 0.98 -11.55
CA ALA A 172 2.68 0.28 -10.81
C ALA A 172 2.98 -1.23 -10.70
N TRP A 173 3.52 -1.83 -11.75
CA TRP A 173 3.90 -3.25 -11.77
C TRP A 173 5.07 -3.61 -10.86
N VAL A 174 5.89 -2.66 -10.40
CA VAL A 174 6.87 -2.91 -9.34
C VAL A 174 6.13 -3.37 -8.06
N PHE A 175 5.07 -2.68 -7.65
CA PHE A 175 4.28 -3.02 -6.47
C PHE A 175 3.46 -4.30 -6.68
N GLN A 176 2.92 -4.51 -7.89
CA GLN A 176 2.25 -5.76 -8.24
C GLN A 176 3.22 -6.95 -8.17
N THR A 177 4.47 -6.78 -8.60
CA THR A 177 5.50 -7.81 -8.51
C THR A 177 5.82 -8.15 -7.06
N ILE A 178 5.93 -7.14 -6.16
CA ILE A 178 6.10 -7.38 -4.72
C ILE A 178 4.94 -8.22 -4.18
N THR A 179 3.71 -7.85 -4.50
CA THR A 179 2.49 -8.54 -4.08
C THR A 179 2.48 -10.00 -4.56
N ASP A 180 2.69 -10.22 -5.85
CA ASP A 180 2.65 -11.55 -6.48
C ASP A 180 3.76 -12.47 -5.97
N GLU A 181 4.99 -11.96 -5.88
CA GLU A 181 6.12 -12.75 -5.40
C GLU A 181 5.99 -13.09 -3.92
N THR A 182 5.48 -12.16 -3.11
CA THR A 182 5.17 -12.42 -1.70
C THR A 182 4.16 -13.54 -1.58
N GLY A 183 3.05 -13.46 -2.31
CA GLY A 183 2.00 -14.49 -2.31
C GLY A 183 2.52 -15.85 -2.73
N ARG A 184 3.22 -15.92 -3.87
CA ARG A 184 3.77 -17.19 -4.39
C ARG A 184 4.77 -17.84 -3.43
N ARG A 185 5.69 -17.06 -2.84
CA ARG A 185 6.68 -17.59 -1.89
C ARG A 185 6.06 -18.00 -0.58
N ALA A 186 5.10 -17.23 -0.06
CA ALA A 186 4.36 -17.57 1.14
C ALA A 186 3.54 -18.86 0.95
N HIS A 187 2.91 -19.04 -0.22
CA HIS A 187 2.19 -20.26 -0.57
C HIS A 187 3.11 -21.49 -0.60
N ARG A 188 4.37 -21.32 -1.02
CA ARG A 188 5.41 -22.37 -0.93
C ARG A 188 5.99 -22.56 0.48
N GLY A 189 5.47 -21.87 1.48
CA GLY A 189 5.87 -22.01 2.89
C GLY A 189 7.11 -21.22 3.29
N HIS A 190 7.63 -20.30 2.46
CA HIS A 190 8.76 -19.46 2.83
C HIS A 190 8.41 -18.56 4.02
N ALA A 191 9.38 -18.36 4.93
CA ALA A 191 9.23 -17.44 6.04
C ALA A 191 9.28 -15.97 5.55
N PRO A 192 8.55 -15.04 6.19
CA PRO A 192 8.51 -13.62 5.78
C PRO A 192 9.90 -12.98 5.62
N ALA A 193 10.79 -13.16 6.59
CA ALA A 193 12.16 -12.66 6.53
C ALA A 193 12.97 -13.23 5.34
N ARG A 194 12.72 -14.50 4.96
CA ARG A 194 13.31 -15.09 3.76
C ARG A 194 12.75 -14.47 2.49
N ILE A 195 11.42 -14.27 2.44
CA ILE A 195 10.76 -13.62 1.30
C ILE A 195 11.36 -12.23 1.08
N ALA A 196 11.43 -11.40 2.13
CA ALA A 196 11.99 -10.05 2.07
C ALA A 196 13.44 -10.06 1.55
N ARG A 197 14.29 -10.93 2.12
CA ARG A 197 15.70 -11.03 1.74
C ARG A 197 15.89 -11.43 0.27
N GLU A 198 15.09 -12.37 -0.23
CA GLU A 198 15.19 -12.86 -1.61
C GLU A 198 14.56 -11.88 -2.62
N LEU A 199 13.52 -11.14 -2.20
CA LEU A 199 12.78 -10.23 -3.08
C LEU A 199 13.48 -8.87 -3.23
N ARG A 200 14.11 -8.38 -2.17
CA ARG A 200 14.78 -7.07 -2.17
C ARG A 200 15.71 -6.84 -3.35
N PRO A 201 16.69 -7.73 -3.67
CA PRO A 201 17.56 -7.54 -4.82
C PRO A 201 16.84 -7.60 -6.17
N VAL A 202 15.70 -8.30 -6.24
CA VAL A 202 14.88 -8.35 -7.47
C VAL A 202 14.24 -7.00 -7.71
N ILE A 203 13.63 -6.41 -6.67
CA ILE A 203 12.97 -5.11 -6.76
C ILE A 203 13.98 -3.99 -7.03
N MET A 204 15.18 -4.06 -6.41
CA MET A 204 16.25 -3.12 -6.72
C MET A 204 16.61 -3.13 -8.21
N ARG A 205 16.84 -4.32 -8.80
CA ARG A 205 17.14 -4.44 -10.23
C ARG A 205 16.02 -3.91 -11.12
N LEU A 206 14.76 -4.23 -10.81
CA LEU A 206 13.62 -3.67 -11.57
C LEU A 206 13.60 -2.15 -11.54
N LEU A 207 13.88 -1.55 -10.40
CA LEU A 207 13.96 -0.10 -10.27
C LEU A 207 15.17 0.48 -11.00
N ASP A 208 16.33 -0.18 -10.97
CA ASP A 208 17.53 0.22 -11.71
C ASP A 208 17.26 0.23 -13.23
N GLU A 209 16.62 -0.81 -13.76
CA GLU A 209 16.22 -0.87 -15.17
C GLU A 209 15.25 0.27 -15.55
N LEU A 210 14.26 0.55 -14.69
CA LEU A 210 13.31 1.64 -14.92
C LEU A 210 13.96 3.02 -14.79
N GLU A 211 14.98 3.19 -13.97
CA GLU A 211 15.77 4.42 -13.90
C GLU A 211 16.60 4.66 -15.16
N ALA A 212 17.08 3.58 -15.78
CA ALA A 212 17.85 3.65 -17.03
C ALA A 212 16.97 3.94 -18.27
N TRP A 213 15.64 3.85 -18.16
CA TRP A 213 14.76 4.18 -19.28
C TRP A 213 14.89 5.66 -19.64
N PRO A 214 15.21 5.99 -20.92
CA PRO A 214 15.40 7.36 -21.32
C PRO A 214 14.08 8.15 -21.17
N ALA A 215 14.11 9.24 -20.42
CA ALA A 215 13.12 10.29 -20.61
C ALA A 215 13.33 10.82 -22.04
N VAL A 216 12.36 10.60 -22.91
CA VAL A 216 12.41 11.14 -24.28
C VAL A 216 12.45 12.66 -24.19
N SER A 217 13.64 13.23 -24.29
CA SER A 217 13.84 14.68 -24.20
C SER A 217 13.19 15.33 -25.42
N ARG A 218 12.44 16.42 -25.20
CA ARG A 218 11.83 17.26 -26.25
C ARG A 218 12.81 17.69 -27.36
N SER A 219 14.11 17.58 -27.12
CA SER A 219 15.17 18.00 -28.05
C SER A 219 15.36 17.08 -29.27
N GLN A 220 14.73 15.92 -29.35
CA GLN A 220 14.90 14.98 -30.48
C GLN A 220 13.70 14.92 -31.43
N MET A 221 12.64 15.69 -31.17
CA MET A 221 11.47 15.74 -32.07
C MET A 221 11.41 16.96 -32.96
N GLY A 222 12.50 17.73 -33.12
CA GLY A 222 12.63 18.92 -33.92
C GLY A 222 13.78 18.80 -34.95
N SER A 223 13.70 17.84 -35.85
CA SER A 223 14.51 17.82 -37.09
C SER A 223 13.70 17.22 -38.22
#